data_fcf5f4324de355552e0642e3ed2fcaed
#
_entry.id   fcf5f4324de355552e0642e3ed2fcaed
#
_cell.length_a   1.000
_cell.length_b   1.000
_cell.length_c   1.000
_cell.angle_alpha   90.00
_cell.angle_beta   90.00
_cell.angle_gamma   90.00
#
_symmetry.space_group_name_H-M   'P 1'
#
loop_
_entity.id
_entity.type
_entity.pdbx_description
1 polymer ?
#
loop_
_entity_poly.entity_id
_entity_poly.type
_entity_poly.pdbx_seq_one_letter_code
_entity_poly.pdbx_strand_id
1 'polypeptide(L)'
;MTTPILYTDTSAVRAAVGIKETEVPDTMLTDQGMERQLKTALYGWLPSYEALYDAGNASGATEQEAYIKDLLVSYCLFFISVRLIEMVLALRRQVGDGKSQISRFDTDYKTLLELYTKRRDEIQTLIEDQITPSAGGVEYFGKATPDY
;
A
#
# COMPACT_ATOMS: atom_id res chain seq x y z
N MET A 1 9.90 18.43 1.62
CA MET A 1 10.15 17.70 2.88
C MET A 1 9.51 16.33 2.83
N THR A 2 10.13 15.36 3.47
CA THR A 2 9.69 13.97 3.44
C THR A 2 9.53 13.45 4.85
N THR A 3 8.36 12.88 5.14
CA THR A 3 8.07 12.27 6.44
C THR A 3 7.77 10.80 6.23
N PRO A 4 8.43 9.90 6.97
CA PRO A 4 8.17 8.46 6.82
C PRO A 4 6.75 8.08 7.23
N ILE A 5 6.18 7.13 6.51
CA ILE A 5 4.90 6.50 6.87
C ILE A 5 5.13 5.01 6.75
N LEU A 6 5.55 4.38 7.84
CA LEU A 6 5.95 2.97 7.91
C LEU A 6 7.05 2.69 6.86
N TYR A 7 6.75 1.98 5.79
CA TYR A 7 7.74 1.60 4.77
C TYR A 7 7.66 2.45 3.51
N THR A 8 6.91 3.54 3.55
CA THR A 8 6.86 4.52 2.47
C THR A 8 7.08 5.91 3.07
N ASP A 9 6.84 6.96 2.33
CA ASP A 9 6.97 8.33 2.83
C ASP A 9 6.04 9.27 2.09
N THR A 10 5.86 10.45 2.64
CA THR A 10 4.93 11.43 2.10
C THR A 10 5.31 11.88 0.69
N SER A 11 6.59 11.97 0.40
CA SER A 11 7.05 12.38 -0.91
C SER A 11 6.69 11.35 -1.99
N ALA A 12 6.92 10.06 -1.68
CA ALA A 12 6.58 8.98 -2.60
C ALA A 12 5.09 8.92 -2.87
N VAL A 13 4.28 9.09 -1.82
CA VAL A 13 2.82 9.08 -1.95
C VAL A 13 2.34 10.23 -2.82
N ARG A 14 2.84 11.44 -2.57
CA ARG A 14 2.45 12.60 -3.39
C ARG A 14 2.86 12.42 -4.84
N ALA A 15 4.05 11.89 -5.07
CA ALA A 15 4.52 11.62 -6.44
C ALA A 15 3.63 10.60 -7.14
N ALA A 16 3.23 9.55 -6.42
CA ALA A 16 2.37 8.51 -6.99
C ALA A 16 1.00 9.05 -7.38
N VAL A 17 0.47 9.99 -6.60
CA VAL A 17 -0.86 10.56 -6.86
C VAL A 17 -0.79 11.79 -7.77
N GLY A 18 0.38 12.39 -7.92
CA GLY A 18 0.54 13.58 -8.75
C GLY A 18 0.08 14.85 -8.06
N ILE A 19 0.31 14.96 -6.77
CA ILE A 19 -0.10 16.09 -5.96
C ILE A 19 1.13 16.76 -5.36
N LYS A 20 1.09 18.09 -5.29
CA LYS A 20 2.21 18.86 -4.76
C LYS A 20 2.11 19.01 -3.25
N GLU A 21 3.24 19.26 -2.61
CA GLU A 21 3.32 19.48 -1.18
C GLU A 21 2.47 20.68 -0.75
N THR A 22 2.38 21.69 -1.61
CA THR A 22 1.56 22.87 -1.33
C THR A 22 0.07 22.56 -1.27
N GLU A 23 -0.33 21.49 -1.95
CA GLU A 23 -1.74 21.06 -1.95
C GLU A 23 -2.04 20.12 -0.81
N VAL A 24 -1.12 19.22 -0.51
CA VAL A 24 -1.27 18.25 0.58
C VAL A 24 0.06 18.21 1.35
N PRO A 25 0.16 19.01 2.41
CA PRO A 25 1.38 19.00 3.22
C PRO A 25 1.52 17.71 4.04
N ASP A 26 2.73 17.46 4.52
CA ASP A 26 3.02 16.27 5.30
C ASP A 26 2.10 16.09 6.50
N THR A 27 1.78 17.17 7.19
CA THR A 27 0.92 17.11 8.38
C THR A 27 -0.44 16.52 8.08
N MET A 28 -0.95 16.80 6.88
CA MET A 28 -2.26 16.29 6.48
C MET A 28 -2.24 14.78 6.35
N LEU A 29 -1.14 14.23 5.84
CA LEU A 29 -0.98 12.79 5.69
C LEU A 29 -0.75 12.10 7.03
N THR A 30 0.04 12.71 7.91
CA THR A 30 0.38 12.11 9.20
C THR A 30 -0.70 12.31 10.25
N ASP A 31 -1.32 13.49 10.28
CA ASP A 31 -2.33 13.83 11.29
C ASP A 31 -3.63 13.07 11.11
N GLN A 32 -3.87 12.54 9.93
CA GLN A 32 -5.06 11.73 9.67
C GLN A 32 -4.93 10.30 10.20
N GLY A 33 -3.80 9.97 10.81
CA GLY A 33 -3.59 8.64 11.35
C GLY A 33 -3.39 7.57 10.29
N MET A 34 -2.90 7.96 9.14
CA MET A 34 -2.74 7.03 8.02
C MET A 34 -1.79 5.89 8.31
N GLU A 35 -0.69 6.18 9.01
CA GLU A 35 0.24 5.12 9.38
C GLU A 35 -0.42 4.10 10.29
N ARG A 36 -1.23 4.58 11.26
CA ARG A 36 -1.95 3.69 12.17
C ARG A 36 -2.95 2.83 11.40
N GLN A 37 -3.66 3.42 10.43
CA GLN A 37 -4.59 2.66 9.60
C GLN A 37 -3.86 1.60 8.79
N LEU A 38 -2.70 1.94 8.25
CA LEU A 38 -1.88 1.00 7.49
C LEU A 38 -1.42 -0.17 8.37
N LYS A 39 -0.92 0.14 9.56
CA LYS A 39 -0.46 -0.90 10.50
C LYS A 39 -1.61 -1.81 10.91
N THR A 40 -2.78 -1.23 11.15
CA THR A 40 -3.96 -2.02 11.53
C THR A 40 -4.37 -2.96 10.40
N ALA A 41 -4.37 -2.45 9.17
CA ALA A 41 -4.71 -3.29 8.02
C ALA A 41 -3.70 -4.42 7.84
N LEU A 42 -2.42 -4.09 7.91
CA LEU A 42 -1.36 -5.11 7.78
C LEU A 42 -1.48 -6.18 8.88
N TYR A 43 -1.67 -5.75 10.12
CA TYR A 43 -1.81 -6.71 11.22
C TYR A 43 -2.99 -7.65 10.99
N GLY A 44 -4.04 -7.17 10.34
CA GLY A 44 -5.24 -7.96 10.09
C GLY A 44 -5.01 -9.13 9.14
N TRP A 45 -4.16 -8.96 8.12
CA TRP A 45 -3.95 -10.05 7.16
C TRP A 45 -2.50 -10.54 7.12
N LEU A 46 -1.55 -9.80 7.69
CA LEU A 46 -0.14 -10.17 7.69
C LEU A 46 0.50 -9.75 9.02
N PRO A 47 0.15 -10.43 10.14
CA PRO A 47 0.65 -9.98 11.44
C PRO A 47 2.18 -10.05 11.57
N SER A 48 2.85 -10.81 10.72
CA SER A 48 4.32 -10.92 10.73
C SER A 48 5.01 -9.91 9.83
N TYR A 49 4.33 -8.83 9.44
CA TYR A 49 4.88 -7.89 8.45
C TYR A 49 6.21 -7.27 8.89
N GLU A 50 6.37 -6.97 10.17
CA GLU A 50 7.63 -6.39 10.65
C GLU A 50 8.79 -7.36 10.51
N ALA A 51 8.58 -8.62 10.89
CA ALA A 51 9.62 -9.63 10.76
C ALA A 51 9.99 -9.87 9.30
N LEU A 52 9.00 -9.86 8.42
CA LEU A 52 9.24 -10.05 6.99
C LEU A 52 10.02 -8.88 6.39
N TYR A 53 9.68 -7.66 6.78
CA TYR A 53 10.42 -6.49 6.32
C TYR A 53 11.87 -6.53 6.80
N ASP A 54 12.05 -6.83 8.09
CA ASP A 54 13.41 -6.87 8.67
C ASP A 54 14.25 -7.96 8.01
N ALA A 55 13.66 -9.12 7.74
CA ALA A 55 14.39 -10.20 7.07
C ALA A 55 14.84 -9.77 5.67
N GLY A 56 13.99 -9.10 4.91
CA GLY A 56 14.34 -8.63 3.59
C GLY A 56 15.34 -7.48 3.59
N ASN A 57 15.41 -6.76 4.69
CA ASN A 57 16.32 -5.63 4.83
C ASN A 57 17.68 -6.03 5.41
N ALA A 58 17.85 -7.27 5.83
CA ALA A 58 19.09 -7.75 6.41
C ALA A 58 20.14 -7.93 5.32
N SER A 59 21.43 -7.80 5.72
CA SER A 59 22.52 -7.90 4.77
C SER A 59 22.65 -9.29 4.13
N GLY A 60 22.14 -10.32 4.81
CA GLY A 60 22.18 -11.69 4.28
C GLY A 60 20.85 -12.16 3.72
N ALA A 61 19.96 -11.24 3.36
CA ALA A 61 18.62 -11.59 2.88
C ALA A 61 18.69 -12.42 1.59
N THR A 62 17.80 -13.40 1.49
CA THR A 62 17.65 -14.18 0.27
C THR A 62 16.88 -13.34 -0.76
N GLU A 63 16.89 -13.79 -2.01
CA GLU A 63 16.14 -13.12 -3.07
C GLU A 63 14.63 -13.09 -2.75
N GLN A 64 14.13 -14.18 -2.19
CA GLN A 64 12.71 -14.25 -1.81
C GLN A 64 12.40 -13.25 -0.69
N GLU A 65 13.25 -13.16 0.31
CA GLU A 65 13.08 -12.22 1.42
C GLU A 65 13.09 -10.77 0.91
N ALA A 66 14.03 -10.47 0.02
CA ALA A 66 14.11 -9.14 -0.58
C ALA A 66 12.88 -8.83 -1.42
N TYR A 67 12.37 -9.81 -2.16
CA TYR A 67 11.17 -9.65 -2.97
C TYR A 67 9.95 -9.36 -2.09
N ILE A 68 9.78 -10.11 -1.00
CA ILE A 68 8.67 -9.88 -0.07
C ILE A 68 8.77 -8.46 0.53
N LYS A 69 9.97 -8.05 0.90
CA LYS A 69 10.17 -6.69 1.42
C LYS A 69 9.75 -5.64 0.40
N ASP A 70 10.16 -5.80 -0.87
CA ASP A 70 9.80 -4.86 -1.93
C ASP A 70 8.30 -4.82 -2.16
N LEU A 71 7.63 -5.97 -2.07
CA LEU A 71 6.18 -6.02 -2.16
C LEU A 71 5.53 -5.28 -1.00
N LEU A 72 6.07 -5.42 0.21
CA LEU A 72 5.55 -4.70 1.37
C LEU A 72 5.68 -3.20 1.21
N VAL A 73 6.82 -2.73 0.71
CA VAL A 73 7.03 -1.30 0.44
C VAL A 73 5.98 -0.81 -0.56
N SER A 74 5.77 -1.57 -1.62
CA SER A 74 4.77 -1.21 -2.64
C SER A 74 3.35 -1.24 -2.09
N TYR A 75 3.03 -2.22 -1.25
CA TYR A 75 1.72 -2.29 -0.62
C TYR A 75 1.45 -1.03 0.20
N CYS A 76 2.43 -0.62 1.00
CA CYS A 76 2.31 0.58 1.82
C CYS A 76 2.08 1.83 0.96
N LEU A 77 2.83 1.94 -0.13
CA LEU A 77 2.69 3.07 -1.05
C LEU A 77 1.27 3.14 -1.62
N PHE A 78 0.76 2.03 -2.13
CA PHE A 78 -0.56 2.03 -2.75
C PHE A 78 -1.68 2.16 -1.72
N PHE A 79 -1.51 1.58 -0.52
CA PHE A 79 -2.49 1.74 0.55
C PHE A 79 -2.67 3.22 0.90
N ILE A 80 -1.57 3.91 1.15
CA ILE A 80 -1.62 5.33 1.53
C ILE A 80 -2.08 6.18 0.36
N SER A 81 -1.64 5.85 -0.86
CA SER A 81 -2.08 6.59 -2.06
C SER A 81 -3.59 6.49 -2.26
N VAL A 82 -4.18 5.32 -2.04
CA VAL A 82 -5.64 5.15 -2.10
C VAL A 82 -6.32 6.04 -1.07
N ARG A 83 -5.81 6.06 0.16
CA ARG A 83 -6.37 6.91 1.21
C ARG A 83 -6.28 8.39 0.85
N LEU A 84 -5.14 8.81 0.30
CA LEU A 84 -4.95 10.18 -0.11
C LEU A 84 -5.94 10.57 -1.22
N ILE A 85 -6.12 9.70 -2.20
CA ILE A 85 -7.06 9.97 -3.28
C ILE A 85 -8.48 10.11 -2.73
N GLU A 86 -8.88 9.22 -1.83
CA GLU A 86 -10.21 9.29 -1.21
C GLU A 86 -10.39 10.62 -0.47
N MET A 87 -9.36 11.05 0.24
CA MET A 87 -9.40 12.31 0.98
C MET A 87 -9.52 13.50 0.03
N VAL A 88 -8.74 13.50 -1.05
CA VAL A 88 -8.76 14.58 -2.04
C VAL A 88 -10.13 14.66 -2.71
N LEU A 89 -10.71 13.53 -3.06
CA LEU A 89 -12.05 13.51 -3.66
C LEU A 89 -13.09 14.07 -2.70
N ALA A 90 -13.01 13.71 -1.41
CA ALA A 90 -13.95 14.21 -0.41
C ALA A 90 -13.81 15.73 -0.25
N LEU A 91 -12.58 16.23 -0.17
CA LEU A 91 -12.34 17.66 -0.03
C LEU A 91 -12.85 18.44 -1.25
N ARG A 92 -12.62 17.92 -2.43
CA ARG A 92 -13.07 18.58 -3.66
C ARG A 92 -14.58 18.64 -3.74
N ARG A 93 -15.27 17.61 -3.27
CA ARG A 93 -16.74 17.62 -3.23
C ARG A 93 -17.27 18.66 -2.27
N GLN A 94 -16.59 18.87 -1.15
CA GLN A 94 -17.01 19.85 -0.16
C GLN A 94 -16.83 21.28 -0.65
N VAL A 95 -15.76 21.54 -1.39
CA VAL A 95 -15.39 22.88 -1.85
C VAL A 95 -15.95 23.18 -3.21
N GLY A 96 -16.15 22.16 -4.03
CA GLY A 96 -16.52 22.32 -5.42
C GLY A 96 -17.95 22.75 -5.60
N ASP A 97 -18.16 23.64 -6.55
CA ASP A 97 -19.48 24.14 -6.91
C ASP A 97 -20.04 23.39 -8.11
N GLY A 98 -19.58 22.20 -8.35
CA GLY A 98 -20.03 21.44 -9.51
C GLY A 98 -19.47 21.94 -10.82
N LYS A 99 -18.35 22.63 -10.80
CA LYS A 99 -17.73 23.12 -12.03
C LYS A 99 -17.20 21.97 -12.86
N SER A 100 -17.24 22.14 -14.16
CA SER A 100 -16.79 21.13 -15.11
C SER A 100 -15.33 20.74 -14.86
N GLN A 101 -14.50 21.68 -14.45
CA GLN A 101 -13.10 21.42 -14.15
C GLN A 101 -12.95 20.44 -13.01
N ILE A 102 -13.72 20.63 -11.94
CA ILE A 102 -13.70 19.74 -10.78
C ILE A 102 -14.19 18.36 -11.18
N SER A 103 -15.22 18.31 -11.98
CA SER A 103 -15.77 17.04 -12.48
C SER A 103 -14.72 16.25 -13.27
N ARG A 104 -13.90 16.93 -14.06
CA ARG A 104 -12.84 16.29 -14.83
C ARG A 104 -11.77 15.70 -13.90
N PHE A 105 -11.35 16.48 -12.90
CA PHE A 105 -10.37 15.99 -11.92
C PHE A 105 -10.92 14.81 -11.14
N ASP A 106 -12.19 14.85 -10.76
CA ASP A 106 -12.82 13.73 -10.07
C ASP A 106 -12.79 12.46 -10.90
N THR A 107 -13.04 12.57 -12.19
CA THR A 107 -13.02 11.42 -13.09
C THR A 107 -11.63 10.80 -13.15
N ASP A 108 -10.60 11.64 -13.28
CA ASP A 108 -9.22 11.16 -13.34
C ASP A 108 -8.82 10.50 -12.02
N TYR A 109 -9.18 11.08 -10.90
CA TYR A 109 -8.85 10.52 -9.58
C TYR A 109 -9.65 9.25 -9.29
N LYS A 110 -10.88 9.16 -9.76
CA LYS A 110 -11.67 7.93 -9.62
C LYS A 110 -11.02 6.78 -10.38
N THR A 111 -10.55 7.06 -11.60
CA THR A 111 -9.84 6.07 -12.40
C THR A 111 -8.56 5.63 -11.69
N LEU A 112 -7.81 6.59 -11.15
CA LEU A 112 -6.59 6.30 -10.42
C LEU A 112 -6.89 5.51 -9.15
N LEU A 113 -7.97 5.84 -8.46
CA LEU A 113 -8.41 5.13 -7.26
C LEU A 113 -8.67 3.66 -7.56
N GLU A 114 -9.40 3.38 -8.64
CA GLU A 114 -9.69 2.01 -9.05
C GLU A 114 -8.42 1.25 -9.39
N LEU A 115 -7.53 1.89 -10.13
CA LEU A 115 -6.27 1.28 -10.52
C LEU A 115 -5.40 0.95 -9.30
N TYR A 116 -5.26 1.91 -8.40
CA TYR A 116 -4.38 1.73 -7.23
C TYR A 116 -4.98 0.76 -6.22
N THR A 117 -6.31 0.73 -6.08
CA THR A 117 -6.97 -0.28 -5.24
C THR A 117 -6.70 -1.67 -5.79
N LYS A 118 -6.81 -1.85 -7.09
CA LYS A 118 -6.52 -3.12 -7.73
C LYS A 118 -5.06 -3.52 -7.54
N ARG A 119 -4.13 -2.56 -7.73
CA ARG A 119 -2.70 -2.84 -7.54
C ARG A 119 -2.40 -3.24 -6.10
N ARG A 120 -2.99 -2.55 -5.13
CA ARG A 120 -2.82 -2.89 -3.72
C ARG A 120 -3.28 -4.33 -3.46
N ASP A 121 -4.43 -4.69 -3.97
CA ASP A 121 -4.98 -6.01 -3.75
C ASP A 121 -4.17 -7.10 -4.47
N GLU A 122 -3.65 -6.81 -5.66
CA GLU A 122 -2.76 -7.71 -6.38
C GLU A 122 -1.48 -7.95 -5.59
N ILE A 123 -0.91 -6.89 -5.01
CA ILE A 123 0.31 -7.00 -4.22
C ILE A 123 0.05 -7.83 -2.97
N GLN A 124 -1.09 -7.63 -2.32
CA GLN A 124 -1.47 -8.45 -1.17
C GLN A 124 -1.49 -9.93 -1.54
N THR A 125 -2.12 -10.26 -2.66
CA THR A 125 -2.18 -11.63 -3.14
C THR A 125 -0.78 -12.19 -3.42
N LEU A 126 0.09 -11.38 -4.03
CA LEU A 126 1.46 -11.80 -4.29
C LEU A 126 2.23 -12.10 -3.01
N ILE A 127 2.04 -11.27 -1.98
CA ILE A 127 2.68 -11.51 -0.69
C ILE A 127 2.14 -12.79 -0.07
N GLU A 128 0.83 -12.97 -0.08
CA GLU A 128 0.20 -14.17 0.47
C GLU A 128 0.70 -15.42 -0.21
N ASP A 129 0.87 -15.38 -1.53
CA ASP A 129 1.39 -16.50 -2.29
C ASP A 129 2.82 -16.83 -1.91
N GLN A 130 3.62 -15.84 -1.53
CA GLN A 130 5.00 -16.06 -1.15
C GLN A 130 5.14 -16.70 0.23
N ILE A 131 4.25 -16.38 1.16
CA ILE A 131 4.35 -16.87 2.52
C ILE A 131 3.51 -18.09 2.79
N THR A 132 2.48 -18.34 1.99
CA THR A 132 1.66 -19.54 2.11
C THR A 132 2.01 -20.43 0.95
N PRO A 133 3.18 -21.07 0.98
CA PRO A 133 3.55 -21.89 -0.16
C PRO A 133 2.54 -22.97 -0.21
N SER A 134 1.79 -22.80 -1.14
CA SER A 134 0.90 -23.76 -1.56
C SER A 134 0.86 -24.96 -0.70
N ALA A 135 0.22 -24.85 0.08
CA ALA A 135 0.03 -26.06 0.78
C ALA A 135 -0.45 -27.07 -0.19
N GLY A 136 -0.08 -26.52 -0.49
CA GLY A 136 -0.32 -26.94 -1.01
C GLY A 136 0.12 -27.41 -1.18
N GLY A 137 0.70 -27.38 -1.10
CA GLY A 137 0.93 -27.61 -1.25
C GLY A 137 1.44 -27.83 -0.75
N VAL A 138 1.78 -28.35 -0.72
CA VAL A 138 1.89 -28.44 -0.52
C VAL A 138 2.30 -28.47 -0.01
N GLU A 139 2.47 -28.76 0.04
CA GLU A 139 2.48 -28.64 0.12
C GLU A 139 2.88 -28.45 0.52
N TYR A 140 3.25 -28.95 0.47
CA TYR A 140 3.40 -28.76 0.34
C TYR A 140 3.77 -28.74 0.83
N PHE A 141 4.03 -29.27 0.92
CA PHE A 141 4.04 -29.29 0.92
C PHE A 141 4.07 -29.59 1.44
N GLY A 142 4.13 -30.15 1.43
CA GLY A 142 3.70 -30.48 1.48
C GLY A 142 3.67 -30.98 1.89
N LYS A 143 3.73 -31.56 1.85
CA LYS A 143 3.38 -32.05 1.80
C LYS A 143 3.29 -32.52 1.98
N ALA A 144 3.33 -32.98 1.79
CA ALA A 144 2.88 -33.44 1.55
C ALA A 144 2.90 -34.01 1.76
N THR A 145 3.05 -34.60 1.79
CA THR A 145 2.81 -35.18 1.72
C THR A 145 2.96 -35.71 1.97
N PRO A 146 2.87 -36.14 1.93
CA PRO A 146 2.71 -36.83 1.98
C PRO A 146 2.85 -37.48 2.29
N ASP A 147 2.70 -37.96 2.38
CA ASP A 147 2.49 -38.35 2.44
C ASP A 147 2.55 -38.79 2.59
N TYR A 148 2.47 -39.29 2.70
CA TYR A 148 2.10 -39.52 2.63
C TYR A 148 2.13 -39.83 2.70
#